data_f675aceb29694b7cfbc8e838bb09849b
#
_entry.id   f675aceb29694b7cfbc8e838bb09849b
#
_cell.length_a   1.000
_cell.length_b   1.000
_cell.length_c   1.000
_cell.angle_alpha   90.00
_cell.angle_beta   90.00
_cell.angle_gamma   90.00
#
_symmetry.space_group_name_H-M   'P 1'
#
loop_
_entity.id
_entity.type
_entity.pdbx_description
1 polymer ?
#
loop_
_entity_poly.entity_id
_entity_poly.type
_entity_poly.pdbx_seq_one_letter_code
_entity_poly.pdbx_strand_id
1 'polypeptide(L)'
;VWTYIASGTGGQAEQTFTTLERLANDNIDTFYGSTGSLFKNEIEIKNAAGDGFSHSSNGFSYSCYNGSMTRTLNGNIDAKRGMRGTVIFDESGFLSDEMMNVYGAFAVVNKSLKTGKDIDGNSIDPIRQRCLPRDLSYQKYYISSASSTDTQFWRLYRDFSKQQIMG
;
A
#
# COMPACT_ATOMS: atom_id res chain seq x y z
N VAL A 1 5.78 -2.98 7.03
CA VAL A 1 4.41 -2.84 6.49
C VAL A 1 4.41 -3.22 5.02
N TRP A 2 3.42 -3.97 4.59
CA TRP A 2 3.24 -4.30 3.19
C TRP A 2 2.14 -3.41 2.61
N THR A 3 2.42 -2.81 1.46
CA THR A 3 1.51 -1.91 0.75
C THR A 3 1.25 -2.46 -0.64
N TYR A 4 0.01 -2.53 -1.02
CA TYR A 4 -0.43 -3.00 -2.33
C TYR A 4 -1.10 -1.88 -3.10
N ILE A 5 -0.75 -1.72 -4.37
CA ILE A 5 -1.38 -0.78 -5.29
C ILE A 5 -2.26 -1.58 -6.23
N ALA A 6 -3.56 -1.38 -6.15
CA ALA A 6 -4.58 -2.02 -6.99
C ALA A 6 -5.22 -0.99 -7.91
N SER A 7 -5.36 -1.32 -9.19
CA SER A 7 -6.04 -0.50 -10.18
C SER A 7 -6.88 -1.39 -11.12
N GLY A 8 -7.77 -0.81 -11.88
CA GLY A 8 -8.65 -1.50 -12.83
C GLY A 8 -7.91 -2.29 -13.91
N THR A 9 -6.71 -1.81 -14.27
CA THR A 9 -5.80 -2.53 -15.17
C THR A 9 -4.40 -2.60 -14.56
N GLY A 10 -3.66 -3.67 -14.88
CA GLY A 10 -2.26 -3.79 -14.44
C GLY A 10 -1.41 -2.59 -14.84
N GLY A 11 -1.59 -2.08 -16.05
CA GLY A 11 -0.84 -0.93 -16.56
C GLY A 11 -1.06 0.37 -15.79
N GLN A 12 -2.26 0.60 -15.23
CA GLN A 12 -2.50 1.78 -14.38
C GLN A 12 -1.75 1.68 -13.05
N ALA A 13 -1.81 0.51 -12.39
CA ALA A 13 -1.05 0.29 -11.15
C ALA A 13 0.46 0.43 -11.38
N GLU A 14 0.95 0.00 -12.53
CA GLU A 14 2.35 0.16 -12.96
C GLU A 14 2.72 1.63 -13.17
N GLN A 15 1.85 2.46 -13.73
CA GLN A 15 2.08 3.91 -13.88
C GLN A 15 2.23 4.60 -12.52
N THR A 16 1.36 4.25 -11.56
CA THR A 16 1.47 4.77 -10.20
C THR A 16 2.79 4.35 -9.55
N PHE A 17 3.20 3.11 -9.75
CA PHE A 17 4.49 2.61 -9.26
C PHE A 17 5.68 3.32 -9.92
N THR A 18 5.65 3.52 -11.24
CA THR A 18 6.69 4.24 -11.99
C THR A 18 6.82 5.70 -11.51
N THR A 19 5.73 6.31 -11.07
CA THR A 19 5.79 7.64 -10.45
C THR A 19 6.55 7.62 -9.13
N LEU A 20 6.34 6.61 -8.28
CA LEU A 20 7.12 6.42 -7.05
C LEU A 20 8.61 6.18 -7.35
N GLU A 21 8.89 5.35 -8.35
CA GLU A 21 10.26 5.08 -8.81
C GLU A 21 10.95 6.36 -9.29
N ARG A 22 10.26 7.17 -10.09
CA ARG A 22 10.77 8.47 -10.53
C ARG A 22 11.06 9.39 -9.34
N LEU A 23 10.15 9.50 -8.38
CA LEU A 23 10.36 10.29 -7.17
C LEU A 23 11.55 9.81 -6.34
N ALA A 24 11.82 8.51 -6.30
CA ALA A 24 12.98 7.97 -5.62
C ALA A 24 14.30 8.29 -6.37
N ASN A 25 14.26 8.32 -7.69
CA ASN A 25 15.44 8.55 -8.54
C ASN A 25 15.67 10.03 -8.86
N ASP A 26 14.67 10.90 -8.68
CA ASP A 26 14.85 12.34 -8.89
C ASP A 26 15.86 12.87 -7.87
N ASN A 27 16.95 13.43 -8.38
CA ASN A 27 17.88 14.22 -7.60
C ASN A 27 17.19 15.54 -7.22
N ILE A 28 16.39 15.50 -6.18
CA ILE A 28 15.91 16.73 -5.56
C ILE A 28 17.13 17.34 -4.90
N ASP A 29 17.66 18.42 -5.46
CA ASP A 29 18.60 19.29 -4.79
C ASP A 29 17.95 19.75 -3.49
N THR A 30 18.20 19.00 -2.43
CA THR A 30 17.67 19.39 -1.13
C THR A 30 18.47 20.60 -0.68
N PHE A 31 17.81 21.55 -0.06
CA PHE A 31 18.38 22.76 0.54
C PHE A 31 19.65 22.51 1.40
N TYR A 32 19.95 21.26 1.73
CA TYR A 32 21.09 20.80 2.51
C TYR A 32 22.18 20.10 1.68
N GLY A 33 22.10 20.10 0.37
CA GLY A 33 23.16 19.54 -0.50
C GLY A 33 23.32 18.02 -0.41
N SER A 34 22.33 17.30 0.09
CA SER A 34 22.36 15.84 0.06
C SER A 34 22.03 15.32 -1.34
N THR A 35 22.94 14.56 -1.90
CA THR A 35 22.74 13.82 -3.13
C THR A 35 21.86 12.62 -2.87
N GLY A 36 20.63 12.65 -3.34
CA GLY A 36 19.70 11.53 -3.29
C GLY A 36 18.49 11.75 -2.41
N SER A 37 17.40 11.13 -2.80
CA SER A 37 16.15 11.07 -2.03
C SER A 37 16.33 10.21 -0.79
N LEU A 38 15.87 10.66 0.38
CA LEU A 38 15.80 9.83 1.59
C LEU A 38 15.04 8.52 1.31
N PHE A 39 14.00 8.58 0.48
CA PHE A 39 13.25 7.42 0.05
C PHE A 39 14.12 6.40 -0.69
N LYS A 40 15.00 6.85 -1.60
CA LYS A 40 15.92 5.98 -2.32
C LYS A 40 16.86 5.23 -1.38
N ASN A 41 17.34 5.90 -0.35
CA ASN A 41 18.27 5.32 0.62
C ASN A 41 17.62 4.22 1.51
N GLU A 42 16.30 4.23 1.63
CA GLU A 42 15.56 3.20 2.34
C GLU A 42 15.28 1.95 1.50
N ILE A 43 15.47 2.01 0.17
CA ILE A 43 15.17 0.91 -0.75
C ILE A 43 16.33 -0.09 -0.74
N GLU A 44 16.00 -1.36 -0.54
CA GLU A 44 16.94 -2.47 -0.55
C GLU A 44 17.30 -2.86 -1.98
N ILE A 45 18.57 -2.74 -2.33
CA ILE A 45 19.09 -3.06 -3.66
C ILE A 45 19.36 -4.56 -3.77
N LYS A 46 18.39 -5.30 -4.32
CA LYS A 46 18.49 -6.76 -4.53
C LYS A 46 18.42 -7.19 -5.98
N ASN A 47 18.09 -6.28 -6.88
CA ASN A 47 17.91 -6.60 -8.29
C ASN A 47 19.20 -6.41 -9.11
N ALA A 48 19.26 -7.06 -10.27
CA ALA A 48 20.43 -6.97 -11.16
C ALA A 48 20.65 -5.57 -11.76
N ALA A 49 19.60 -4.75 -11.85
CA ALA A 49 19.69 -3.37 -12.32
C ALA A 49 20.36 -2.44 -11.31
N GLY A 50 20.45 -2.85 -10.03
CA GLY A 50 21.11 -2.07 -8.98
C GLY A 50 20.32 -0.85 -8.52
N ASP A 51 19.04 -0.74 -8.86
CA ASP A 51 18.17 0.38 -8.51
C ASP A 51 17.15 0.06 -7.39
N GLY A 52 17.00 -1.22 -7.06
CA GLY A 52 16.09 -1.72 -6.02
C GLY A 52 14.64 -1.92 -6.49
N PHE A 53 14.31 -1.57 -7.73
CA PHE A 53 12.97 -1.72 -8.31
C PHE A 53 12.88 -2.97 -9.17
N SER A 54 11.89 -3.80 -8.91
CA SER A 54 11.64 -5.04 -9.67
C SER A 54 10.44 -4.86 -10.59
N HIS A 55 10.65 -5.06 -11.88
CA HIS A 55 9.63 -5.03 -12.91
C HIS A 55 9.40 -6.45 -13.43
N SER A 56 8.32 -7.07 -13.04
CA SER A 56 7.97 -8.43 -13.48
C SER A 56 6.54 -8.51 -14.00
N SER A 57 6.24 -9.51 -14.79
CA SER A 57 4.87 -9.80 -15.27
C SER A 57 3.87 -10.06 -14.13
N ASN A 58 4.37 -10.40 -12.94
CA ASN A 58 3.58 -10.61 -11.74
C ASN A 58 3.32 -9.33 -10.92
N GLY A 59 3.81 -8.20 -11.40
CA GLY A 59 3.70 -6.88 -10.79
C GLY A 59 5.05 -6.27 -10.46
N PHE A 60 5.06 -4.96 -10.34
CA PHE A 60 6.23 -4.17 -9.94
C PHE A 60 6.34 -4.12 -8.42
N SER A 61 7.54 -4.13 -7.89
CA SER A 61 7.74 -4.09 -6.44
C SER A 61 9.09 -3.50 -6.05
N TYR A 62 9.16 -2.96 -4.84
CA TYR A 62 10.40 -2.66 -4.13
C TYR A 62 10.26 -3.07 -2.66
N SER A 63 11.39 -3.35 -2.04
CA SER A 63 11.49 -3.62 -0.60
C SER A 63 12.38 -2.59 0.06
N CYS A 64 12.13 -2.31 1.34
CA CYS A 64 12.96 -1.43 2.15
C CYS A 64 13.76 -2.23 3.18
N TYR A 65 14.88 -1.67 3.64
CA TYR A 65 15.73 -2.29 4.67
C TYR A 65 15.00 -2.59 5.98
N ASN A 66 13.94 -1.87 6.30
CA ASN A 66 13.08 -2.13 7.47
C ASN A 66 12.09 -3.28 7.29
N GLY A 67 12.16 -4.01 6.16
CA GLY A 67 11.26 -5.12 5.82
C GLY A 67 9.88 -4.69 5.30
N SER A 68 9.64 -3.41 5.06
CA SER A 68 8.43 -2.99 4.35
C SER A 68 8.56 -3.26 2.85
N MET A 69 7.42 -3.43 2.18
CA MET A 69 7.36 -3.70 0.76
C MET A 69 6.18 -2.99 0.12
N THR A 70 6.38 -2.47 -1.07
CA THR A 70 5.29 -2.00 -1.94
C THR A 70 5.24 -2.85 -3.21
N ARG A 71 4.03 -3.22 -3.62
CA ARG A 71 3.82 -4.05 -4.81
C ARG A 71 2.54 -3.67 -5.55
N THR A 72 2.59 -3.67 -6.89
CA THR A 72 1.39 -3.58 -7.71
C THR A 72 0.66 -4.91 -7.76
N LEU A 73 -0.67 -4.86 -7.83
CA LEU A 73 -1.53 -6.01 -8.03
C LEU A 73 -1.98 -6.05 -9.50
N ASN A 74 -1.70 -7.14 -10.17
CA ASN A 74 -2.27 -7.41 -11.49
C ASN A 74 -3.68 -8.01 -11.35
N GLY A 75 -4.44 -8.04 -12.45
CA GLY A 75 -5.85 -8.45 -12.46
C GLY A 75 -6.17 -9.90 -12.08
N ASN A 76 -5.19 -10.74 -11.74
CA ASN A 76 -5.44 -12.11 -11.29
C ASN A 76 -5.80 -12.12 -9.80
N ILE A 77 -7.09 -12.02 -9.51
CA ILE A 77 -7.65 -11.90 -8.16
C ILE A 77 -7.42 -13.17 -7.35
N ASP A 78 -7.60 -14.34 -7.94
CA ASP A 78 -7.54 -15.62 -7.21
C ASP A 78 -6.13 -15.93 -6.69
N ALA A 79 -5.12 -15.61 -7.46
CA ALA A 79 -3.72 -15.79 -7.04
C ALA A 79 -3.28 -14.87 -5.89
N LYS A 80 -4.11 -13.88 -5.52
CA LYS A 80 -3.79 -12.88 -4.49
C LYS A 80 -4.54 -13.09 -3.18
N ARG A 81 -5.45 -14.07 -3.11
CA ARG A 81 -6.18 -14.39 -1.88
C ARG A 81 -5.21 -14.72 -0.73
N GLY A 82 -5.50 -14.22 0.46
CA GLY A 82 -4.68 -14.47 1.66
C GLY A 82 -3.57 -13.47 1.93
N MET A 83 -3.30 -12.51 1.05
CA MET A 83 -2.37 -11.41 1.32
C MET A 83 -2.86 -10.53 2.47
N ARG A 84 -1.93 -9.84 3.15
CA ARG A 84 -2.23 -8.90 4.24
C ARG A 84 -1.37 -7.65 4.07
N GLY A 85 -2.00 -6.49 4.22
CA GLY A 85 -1.31 -5.21 4.10
C GLY A 85 -2.24 -4.04 3.88
N THR A 86 -1.67 -2.86 3.80
CA THR A 86 -2.35 -1.65 3.35
C THR A 86 -2.65 -1.75 1.85
N VAL A 87 -3.82 -1.32 1.42
CA VAL A 87 -4.21 -1.32 0.01
C VAL A 87 -4.54 0.09 -0.44
N ILE A 88 -3.92 0.49 -1.53
CA ILE A 88 -4.22 1.72 -2.26
C ILE A 88 -5.01 1.32 -3.49
N PHE A 89 -6.28 1.69 -3.54
CA PHE A 89 -7.14 1.53 -4.69
C PHE A 89 -7.04 2.77 -5.56
N ASP A 90 -6.27 2.67 -6.61
CA ASP A 90 -6.11 3.74 -7.60
C ASP A 90 -7.20 3.63 -8.67
N GLU A 91 -7.78 4.75 -9.04
CA GLU A 91 -8.97 4.83 -9.92
C GLU A 91 -10.12 3.92 -9.43
N SER A 92 -10.38 3.96 -8.12
CA SER A 92 -11.33 3.06 -7.43
C SER A 92 -12.77 3.13 -7.98
N GLY A 93 -13.16 4.22 -8.64
CA GLY A 93 -14.45 4.35 -9.31
C GLY A 93 -14.62 3.44 -10.53
N PHE A 94 -13.54 2.87 -11.04
CA PHE A 94 -13.52 1.99 -12.21
C PHE A 94 -13.17 0.53 -11.86
N LEU A 95 -12.97 0.23 -10.59
CA LEU A 95 -12.71 -1.12 -10.11
C LEU A 95 -14.01 -1.92 -9.98
N SER A 96 -13.94 -3.22 -10.29
CA SER A 96 -15.07 -4.12 -10.05
C SER A 96 -15.32 -4.30 -8.55
N ASP A 97 -16.56 -4.54 -8.18
CA ASP A 97 -16.97 -4.84 -6.79
C ASP A 97 -16.20 -6.06 -6.25
N GLU A 98 -15.94 -7.05 -7.09
CA GLU A 98 -15.18 -8.24 -6.71
C GLU A 98 -13.73 -7.89 -6.35
N MET A 99 -13.04 -7.10 -7.17
CA MET A 99 -11.68 -6.67 -6.89
C MET A 99 -11.61 -5.86 -5.59
N MET A 100 -12.52 -4.92 -5.40
CA MET A 100 -12.57 -4.10 -4.20
C MET A 100 -12.82 -4.94 -2.93
N ASN A 101 -13.67 -5.95 -3.01
CA ASN A 101 -13.96 -6.85 -1.89
C ASN A 101 -12.77 -7.76 -1.56
N VAL A 102 -12.16 -8.41 -2.56
CA VAL A 102 -11.03 -9.33 -2.35
C VAL A 102 -9.80 -8.58 -1.85
N TYR A 103 -9.43 -7.48 -2.50
CA TYR A 103 -8.25 -6.71 -2.08
C TYR A 103 -8.51 -5.93 -0.79
N GLY A 104 -9.75 -5.48 -0.57
CA GLY A 104 -10.15 -4.86 0.69
C GLY A 104 -10.01 -5.79 1.90
N ALA A 105 -10.10 -7.10 1.70
CA ALA A 105 -9.87 -8.08 2.76
C ALA A 105 -8.40 -8.19 3.20
N PHE A 106 -7.43 -7.62 2.44
CA PHE A 106 -6.02 -7.58 2.85
C PHE A 106 -5.79 -6.69 4.06
N ALA A 107 -6.58 -5.63 4.20
CA ALA A 107 -6.48 -4.67 5.29
C ALA A 107 -7.17 -5.20 6.57
N VAL A 108 -6.77 -6.37 7.01
CA VAL A 108 -7.24 -6.95 8.28
C VAL A 108 -6.33 -6.45 9.40
N VAL A 109 -6.95 -6.05 10.51
CA VAL A 109 -6.22 -5.58 11.69
C VAL A 109 -5.29 -6.66 12.21
N ASN A 110 -4.02 -6.33 12.41
CA ASN A 110 -3.07 -7.22 13.06
C ASN A 110 -3.34 -7.24 14.58
N LYS A 111 -4.00 -8.29 15.04
CA LYS A 111 -4.36 -8.44 16.45
C LYS A 111 -3.13 -8.57 17.38
N SER A 112 -1.98 -8.99 16.85
CA SER A 112 -0.77 -9.20 17.65
C SER A 112 -0.24 -7.91 18.27
N LEU A 113 -0.35 -6.79 17.57
CA LEU A 113 0.08 -5.48 18.10
C LEU A 113 -0.79 -4.99 19.27
N LYS A 114 -2.08 -5.35 19.29
CA LYS A 114 -2.99 -5.01 20.41
C LYS A 114 -2.71 -5.84 21.66
N THR A 115 -2.17 -7.05 21.51
CA THR A 115 -1.91 -7.97 22.62
C THR A 115 -0.50 -7.85 23.19
N GLY A 116 0.35 -6.99 22.63
CA GLY A 116 1.76 -6.89 23.02
C GLY A 116 2.60 -8.08 22.57
N LYS A 117 2.10 -8.87 21.65
CA LYS A 117 2.80 -10.01 21.05
C LYS A 117 3.01 -9.76 19.55
N ASP A 118 4.11 -10.26 18.99
CA ASP A 118 4.34 -10.27 17.56
C ASP A 118 3.48 -11.34 16.85
N ILE A 119 3.62 -11.44 15.53
CA ILE A 119 2.85 -12.40 14.72
C ILE A 119 3.14 -13.86 15.10
N ASP A 120 4.32 -14.13 15.64
CA ASP A 120 4.80 -15.44 16.07
C ASP A 120 4.44 -15.74 17.53
N GLY A 121 3.75 -14.82 18.21
CA GLY A 121 3.30 -14.95 19.57
C GLY A 121 4.33 -14.57 20.64
N ASN A 122 5.50 -14.05 20.26
CA ASN A 122 6.53 -13.57 21.18
C ASN A 122 6.16 -12.21 21.77
N SER A 123 6.55 -11.96 23.00
CA SER A 123 6.31 -10.65 23.62
C SER A 123 7.13 -9.55 22.94
N ILE A 124 6.45 -8.47 22.55
CA ILE A 124 7.12 -7.28 22.02
C ILE A 124 7.78 -6.53 23.18
N ASP A 125 9.03 -6.10 23.00
CA ASP A 125 9.73 -5.25 23.96
C ASP A 125 8.86 -4.05 24.38
N PRO A 126 8.64 -3.83 25.70
CA PRO A 126 7.82 -2.72 26.19
C PRO A 126 8.26 -1.34 25.70
N ILE A 127 9.55 -1.13 25.43
CA ILE A 127 10.07 0.14 24.88
C ILE A 127 9.61 0.28 23.43
N ARG A 128 9.75 -0.75 22.62
CA ARG A 128 9.25 -0.78 21.25
C ARG A 128 7.73 -0.60 21.17
N GLN A 129 7.02 -1.23 22.09
CA GLN A 129 5.56 -1.13 22.17
C GLN A 129 5.08 0.29 22.46
N ARG A 130 5.83 1.08 23.24
CA ARG A 130 5.53 2.50 23.50
C ARG A 130 5.77 3.39 22.29
N CYS A 131 6.69 3.03 21.41
CA CYS A 131 7.03 3.76 20.20
C CYS A 131 6.14 3.39 19.00
N LEU A 132 5.40 2.28 19.08
CA LEU A 132 4.49 1.88 18.02
C LEU A 132 3.13 2.57 18.22
N PRO A 133 2.50 3.06 17.14
CA PRO A 133 1.12 3.53 17.20
C PRO A 133 0.23 2.42 17.77
N ARG A 134 -0.66 2.75 18.70
CA ARG A 134 -1.54 1.78 19.36
C ARG A 134 -2.45 1.00 18.41
N ASP A 135 -2.66 1.51 17.22
CA ASP A 135 -3.50 0.93 16.17
C ASP A 135 -2.76 0.94 14.82
N LEU A 136 -1.80 0.00 14.66
CA LEU A 136 -1.29 -0.34 13.33
C LEU A 136 -2.31 -1.27 12.64
N SER A 137 -3.45 -0.72 12.29
CA SER A 137 -4.34 -1.37 11.33
C SER A 137 -3.81 -1.10 9.93
N TYR A 138 -3.77 -2.11 9.08
CA TYR A 138 -3.64 -1.89 7.66
C TYR A 138 -4.76 -1.00 7.18
N GLN A 139 -4.45 -0.07 6.30
CA GLN A 139 -5.39 0.96 5.85
C GLN A 139 -5.84 0.69 4.42
N LYS A 140 -6.98 1.23 4.07
CA LYS A 140 -7.50 1.25 2.71
C LYS A 140 -7.56 2.69 2.26
N TYR A 141 -6.91 2.98 1.16
CA TYR A 141 -6.97 4.28 0.51
C TYR A 141 -7.73 4.14 -0.80
N TYR A 142 -8.74 4.97 -0.98
CA TYR A 142 -9.54 4.99 -2.20
C TYR A 142 -9.29 6.32 -2.90
N ILE A 143 -8.64 6.24 -4.05
CA ILE A 143 -8.30 7.38 -4.90
C ILE A 143 -9.05 7.21 -6.20
N SER A 144 -9.79 8.23 -6.63
CA SER A 144 -10.51 8.22 -7.90
C SER A 144 -10.88 9.63 -8.32
N SER A 145 -11.01 9.80 -9.63
CA SER A 145 -11.81 10.85 -10.23
C SER A 145 -13.31 10.57 -10.02
N ALA A 146 -14.15 11.57 -10.25
CA ALA A 146 -15.60 11.40 -10.21
C ALA A 146 -16.04 10.32 -11.21
N SER A 147 -16.88 9.39 -10.75
CA SER A 147 -17.39 8.27 -11.51
C SER A 147 -18.93 8.17 -11.37
N SER A 148 -19.52 7.13 -11.92
CA SER A 148 -20.96 6.88 -11.85
C SER A 148 -21.45 6.59 -10.42
N THR A 149 -22.70 6.94 -10.13
CA THR A 149 -23.33 6.76 -8.81
C THR A 149 -23.73 5.31 -8.51
N ASP A 150 -23.60 4.41 -9.46
CA ASP A 150 -23.88 2.98 -9.29
C ASP A 150 -22.65 2.17 -8.84
N THR A 151 -21.48 2.80 -8.76
CA THR A 151 -20.23 2.16 -8.36
C THR A 151 -20.13 1.91 -6.84
N GLN A 152 -19.33 0.90 -6.46
CA GLN A 152 -19.02 0.66 -5.05
C GLN A 152 -18.30 1.86 -4.42
N PHE A 153 -17.44 2.57 -5.17
CA PHE A 153 -16.77 3.77 -4.70
C PHE A 153 -17.77 4.86 -4.26
N TRP A 154 -18.85 5.09 -5.05
CA TRP A 154 -19.90 6.03 -4.68
C TRP A 154 -20.62 5.61 -3.39
N ARG A 155 -20.93 4.31 -3.24
CA ARG A 155 -21.58 3.78 -2.04
C ARG A 155 -20.70 4.03 -0.80
N LEU A 156 -19.40 3.74 -0.89
CA LEU A 156 -18.44 4.00 0.19
C LEU A 156 -18.35 5.50 0.53
N TYR A 157 -18.21 6.36 -0.48
CA TYR A 157 -18.18 7.81 -0.29
C TYR A 157 -19.43 8.31 0.45
N ARG A 158 -20.60 7.89 0.01
CA ARG A 158 -21.88 8.23 0.62
C ARG A 158 -21.95 7.77 2.09
N ASP A 159 -21.50 6.55 2.36
CA ASP A 159 -21.57 5.98 3.71
C ASP A 159 -20.57 6.67 4.66
N PHE A 160 -19.37 6.98 4.21
CA PHE A 160 -18.41 7.79 4.98
C PHE A 160 -18.92 9.20 5.24
N SER A 161 -19.51 9.85 4.23
CA SER A 161 -20.09 11.18 4.39
C SER A 161 -21.23 11.19 5.42
N LYS A 162 -22.09 10.17 5.42
CA LYS A 162 -23.14 10.01 6.43
C LYS A 162 -22.56 9.85 7.84
N GLN A 163 -21.53 9.03 8.00
CA GLN A 163 -20.88 8.83 9.32
C GLN A 163 -20.27 10.13 9.85
N GLN A 164 -19.70 10.96 8.98
CA GLN A 164 -19.15 12.26 9.41
C GLN A 164 -20.22 13.27 9.82
N ILE A 165 -21.42 13.19 9.22
CA ILE A 165 -22.51 14.12 9.54
C ILE A 165 -23.26 13.67 10.81
N MET A 166 -23.37 12.36 11.03
CA MET A 166 -24.17 11.76 12.11
C MET A 166 -23.34 11.41 13.36
N GLY A 167 -22.01 11.38 13.28
CA GLY A 167 -21.10 11.06 14.37
C GLY A 167 -20.71 12.26 15.18
#